data_8ab04477ab922463a7c1631a0ba5c3da
#
_entry.id   8ab04477ab922463a7c1631a0ba5c3da
#
_cell.length_a   1.000
_cell.length_b   1.000
_cell.length_c   1.000
_cell.angle_alpha   90.00
_cell.angle_beta   90.00
_cell.angle_gamma   90.00
#
_symmetry.space_group_name_H-M   'P 1'
#
loop_
_entity.id
_entity.type
_entity.pdbx_description
1 polymer ?
#
loop_
_entity_poly.entity_id
_entity_poly.type
_entity_poly.pdbx_seq_one_letter_code
_entity_poly.pdbx_strand_id
1 'polypeptide(L)'
;EWNGEFLTDKKLLKELPADEVTYNGGAMVSDNSGIVFAVTGEDYKAGVLQNYLPEDSFRHFSDGTRSDEEIKRGIKDTLKDSMSCVNVSFKYYTTNPSGWGSSETQENKFESNPFNIIQNISECVERFFFNEFSFGHWKDTSVILQIDPPGSYAAIGIRNSFGLAVDPITGYLWDTENGADNFDEINLINKKFNSGWAKIQGPTDVAINSPPGYEEYQYNDPKFSWELPIGITALDFADSSMFQKYENWLFVADSNNGNIYKFQLNENRTDFVFESEFLQDKVVNLLQKDSIENESMEEILFGSNFGLISDIEFGPDGSLYVVSLLDGTIYRIYS
;
A
#
# COMPACT_ATOMS: atom_id res chain seq x y z
N GLU A 1 -26.47 2.43 13.46
CA GLU A 1 -27.10 3.73 13.71
C GLU A 1 -26.92 4.17 15.17
N TRP A 2 -26.87 5.46 15.41
CA TRP A 2 -26.83 6.06 16.73
C TRP A 2 -28.24 6.47 17.17
N ASN A 3 -28.74 5.92 18.22
CA ASN A 3 -30.10 6.20 18.70
C ASN A 3 -30.19 7.26 19.84
N GLY A 4 -29.05 7.91 20.15
CA GLY A 4 -28.94 8.89 21.25
C GLY A 4 -28.32 8.35 22.53
N GLU A 5 -28.21 7.03 22.69
CA GLU A 5 -27.65 6.37 23.88
C GLU A 5 -26.59 5.33 23.51
N PHE A 6 -26.83 4.53 22.47
CA PHE A 6 -25.94 3.47 22.03
C PHE A 6 -26.06 3.20 20.51
N LEU A 7 -25.07 2.50 19.97
CA LEU A 7 -25.07 2.09 18.56
C LEU A 7 -25.97 0.88 18.36
N THR A 8 -26.87 0.99 17.38
CA THR A 8 -27.77 -0.09 16.91
C THR A 8 -27.39 -0.49 15.49
N ASP A 9 -27.89 -1.62 15.05
CA ASP A 9 -27.94 -2.01 13.63
C ASP A 9 -26.64 -1.78 12.84
N LYS A 10 -25.57 -2.47 13.22
CA LYS A 10 -24.32 -2.45 12.44
C LYS A 10 -24.56 -2.94 11.01
N LYS A 11 -24.06 -2.20 10.04
CA LYS A 11 -24.08 -2.58 8.64
C LYS A 11 -22.66 -2.84 8.17
N LEU A 12 -22.40 -4.01 7.58
CA LEU A 12 -21.15 -4.28 6.90
C LEU A 12 -21.11 -3.47 5.59
N LEU A 13 -20.12 -2.61 5.42
CA LEU A 13 -19.93 -1.82 4.21
C LEU A 13 -19.04 -2.57 3.22
N LYS A 14 -17.93 -3.11 3.70
CA LYS A 14 -16.91 -3.77 2.89
C LYS A 14 -16.16 -4.80 3.72
N GLU A 15 -15.86 -5.96 3.13
CA GLU A 15 -14.86 -6.89 3.63
C GLU A 15 -13.52 -6.54 2.98
N LEU A 16 -12.50 -6.37 3.79
CA LEU A 16 -11.14 -6.10 3.35
C LEU A 16 -10.32 -7.39 3.45
N PRO A 17 -9.31 -7.57 2.59
CA PRO A 17 -8.42 -8.72 2.70
C PRO A 17 -7.69 -8.69 4.05
N ALA A 18 -7.59 -9.84 4.68
CA ALA A 18 -7.00 -10.01 6.01
C ALA A 18 -6.22 -11.33 6.12
N ASP A 19 -5.60 -11.75 5.04
CA ASP A 19 -4.98 -13.07 4.95
C ASP A 19 -3.68 -13.19 5.76
N GLU A 20 -2.99 -12.09 6.04
CA GLU A 20 -1.77 -12.08 6.86
C GLU A 20 -1.71 -10.85 7.80
N VAL A 21 -0.94 -10.97 8.86
CA VAL A 21 -0.95 -10.05 10.01
C VAL A 21 -0.17 -8.74 9.75
N THR A 22 0.52 -8.63 8.61
CA THR A 22 1.43 -7.53 8.33
C THR A 22 0.94 -6.67 7.17
N TYR A 23 1.14 -5.36 7.30
CA TYR A 23 0.88 -4.36 6.27
C TYR A 23 -0.58 -4.19 5.82
N ASN A 24 -1.52 -4.50 6.68
CA ASN A 24 -2.95 -4.38 6.34
C ASN A 24 -3.44 -2.92 6.21
N GLY A 25 -2.59 -1.92 6.48
CA GLY A 25 -2.98 -0.53 6.49
C GLY A 25 -3.99 -0.26 7.62
N GLY A 26 -5.15 0.29 7.28
CA GLY A 26 -6.27 0.44 8.20
C GLY A 26 -6.63 1.89 8.52
N ALA A 27 -5.90 2.86 7.99
CA ALA A 27 -6.29 4.25 8.06
C ALA A 27 -7.57 4.47 7.26
N MET A 28 -8.46 5.30 7.82
CA MET A 28 -9.69 5.72 7.16
C MET A 28 -9.88 7.22 7.34
N VAL A 29 -10.43 7.85 6.31
CA VAL A 29 -10.77 9.26 6.36
C VAL A 29 -12.07 9.53 5.59
N SER A 30 -12.80 10.55 5.98
CA SER A 30 -13.90 11.06 5.18
C SER A 30 -13.57 12.42 4.60
N ASP A 31 -13.92 12.64 3.35
CA ASP A 31 -13.81 13.96 2.74
C ASP A 31 -14.97 14.88 3.15
N ASN A 32 -14.87 16.15 2.76
CA ASN A 32 -15.89 17.16 3.06
C ASN A 32 -17.26 16.89 2.41
N SER A 33 -17.34 15.96 1.47
CA SER A 33 -18.60 15.54 0.83
C SER A 33 -19.20 14.29 1.50
N GLY A 34 -18.50 13.71 2.48
CA GLY A 34 -18.89 12.51 3.21
C GLY A 34 -18.49 11.22 2.51
N ILE A 35 -17.62 11.28 1.51
CA ILE A 35 -17.03 10.07 0.90
C ILE A 35 -15.98 9.52 1.87
N VAL A 36 -16.07 8.22 2.15
CA VAL A 36 -15.14 7.53 3.06
C VAL A 36 -14.13 6.72 2.26
N PHE A 37 -12.86 6.94 2.56
CA PHE A 37 -11.73 6.21 2.02
C PHE A 37 -11.11 5.33 3.09
N ALA A 38 -10.55 4.19 2.65
CA ALA A 38 -9.73 3.33 3.48
C ALA A 38 -8.52 2.86 2.71
N VAL A 39 -7.42 2.63 3.41
CA VAL A 39 -6.20 2.09 2.80
C VAL A 39 -5.97 0.64 3.23
N THR A 40 -5.52 -0.16 2.28
CA THR A 40 -5.01 -1.51 2.52
C THR A 40 -3.59 -1.60 1.99
N GLY A 41 -2.73 -2.26 2.75
CA GLY A 41 -1.34 -2.45 2.35
C GLY A 41 -1.12 -3.61 1.40
N GLU A 42 0.15 -3.90 1.17
CA GLU A 42 0.59 -4.99 0.32
C GLU A 42 0.24 -6.37 0.90
N ASP A 43 0.11 -7.35 0.02
CA ASP A 43 0.21 -8.76 0.34
C ASP A 43 1.62 -9.24 -0.06
N TYR A 44 2.23 -10.15 0.70
CA TYR A 44 3.50 -10.79 0.34
C TYR A 44 3.46 -11.57 -0.98
N LYS A 45 2.29 -11.82 -1.49
CA LYS A 45 2.09 -12.39 -2.83
C LYS A 45 2.07 -11.24 -3.83
N ALA A 46 2.93 -11.31 -4.83
CA ALA A 46 2.90 -10.35 -5.92
C ALA A 46 1.53 -10.34 -6.62
N GLY A 47 1.05 -9.18 -7.01
CA GLY A 47 -0.27 -9.02 -7.64
C GLY A 47 -0.37 -7.78 -8.51
N VAL A 48 -1.37 -7.75 -9.37
CA VAL A 48 -1.55 -6.67 -10.36
C VAL A 48 -1.61 -5.30 -9.71
N LEU A 49 -2.33 -5.17 -8.60
CA LEU A 49 -2.45 -3.89 -7.90
C LEU A 49 -1.16 -3.45 -7.21
N GLN A 50 -0.20 -4.35 -7.06
CA GLN A 50 1.17 -4.07 -6.60
C GLN A 50 2.14 -3.79 -7.75
N ASN A 51 1.67 -3.50 -8.96
CA ASN A 51 2.48 -3.30 -10.16
C ASN A 51 3.34 -4.50 -10.57
N TYR A 52 3.07 -5.68 -10.06
CA TYR A 52 3.70 -6.91 -10.51
C TYR A 52 2.78 -7.73 -11.39
N LEU A 53 3.32 -8.17 -12.51
CA LEU A 53 2.75 -9.28 -13.26
C LEU A 53 3.23 -10.59 -12.62
N PRO A 54 2.47 -11.70 -12.79
CA PRO A 54 2.88 -13.01 -12.26
C PRO A 54 4.29 -13.44 -12.65
N GLU A 55 4.74 -13.07 -13.84
CA GLU A 55 6.08 -13.32 -14.36
C GLU A 55 7.18 -12.49 -13.65
N ASP A 56 6.83 -11.36 -13.07
CA ASP A 56 7.77 -10.51 -12.33
C ASP A 56 8.01 -11.03 -10.91
N SER A 57 7.08 -11.79 -10.34
CA SER A 57 7.18 -12.32 -8.98
C SER A 57 8.42 -13.22 -8.79
N PHE A 58 8.84 -13.93 -9.85
CA PHE A 58 10.07 -14.73 -9.81
C PHE A 58 11.35 -13.90 -9.74
N ARG A 59 11.34 -12.66 -10.20
CA ARG A 59 12.51 -11.77 -10.17
C ARG A 59 12.67 -11.07 -8.84
N HIS A 60 11.57 -10.70 -8.21
CA HIS A 60 11.59 -10.00 -6.93
C HIS A 60 12.13 -10.87 -5.79
N PHE A 61 11.86 -12.17 -5.82
CA PHE A 61 12.40 -13.11 -4.83
C PHE A 61 13.93 -13.32 -4.96
N SER A 62 14.58 -12.81 -6.01
CA SER A 62 16.01 -13.00 -6.27
C SER A 62 16.87 -11.77 -5.96
N ASP A 63 16.31 -10.67 -5.51
CA ASP A 63 17.05 -9.41 -5.27
C ASP A 63 17.84 -9.35 -3.95
N GLY A 64 17.79 -10.40 -3.14
CA GLY A 64 18.61 -10.55 -1.92
C GLY A 64 17.96 -9.98 -0.65
N THR A 65 16.74 -9.44 -0.71
CA THR A 65 16.04 -8.88 0.46
C THR A 65 15.37 -9.95 1.32
N ARG A 66 15.21 -11.17 0.81
CA ARG A 66 14.64 -12.32 1.54
C ARG A 66 15.60 -13.48 1.63
N SER A 67 15.46 -14.28 2.69
CA SER A 67 16.25 -15.49 2.86
C SER A 67 15.94 -16.53 1.77
N ASP A 68 16.96 -17.29 1.35
CA ASP A 68 16.79 -18.39 0.38
C ASP A 68 15.67 -19.38 0.74
N GLU A 69 15.32 -19.50 2.04
CA GLU A 69 14.27 -20.38 2.50
C GLU A 69 12.86 -19.78 2.31
N GLU A 70 12.72 -18.47 2.47
CA GLU A 70 11.47 -17.76 2.19
C GLU A 70 11.18 -17.73 0.69
N ILE A 71 12.22 -17.48 -0.11
CA ILE A 71 12.17 -17.57 -1.57
C ILE A 71 11.72 -18.98 -2.00
N LYS A 72 12.38 -20.03 -1.48
CA LYS A 72 12.04 -21.42 -1.80
C LYS A 72 10.64 -21.82 -1.34
N ARG A 73 10.16 -21.27 -0.22
CA ARG A 73 8.80 -21.51 0.27
C ARG A 73 7.77 -20.85 -0.64
N GLY A 74 7.92 -19.55 -0.96
CA GLY A 74 7.04 -18.84 -1.87
C GLY A 74 6.97 -19.49 -3.26
N ILE A 75 8.14 -19.84 -3.85
CA ILE A 75 8.20 -20.56 -5.13
C ILE A 75 7.52 -21.93 -5.03
N LYS A 76 7.73 -22.66 -3.94
CA LYS A 76 7.16 -24.00 -3.75
C LYS A 76 5.64 -23.95 -3.63
N ASP A 77 5.09 -22.95 -2.94
CA ASP A 77 3.65 -22.81 -2.75
C ASP A 77 2.99 -22.34 -4.07
N THR A 78 3.56 -21.37 -4.76
CA THR A 78 3.10 -20.94 -6.08
C THR A 78 3.18 -22.07 -7.13
N LEU A 79 4.29 -22.84 -7.14
CA LEU A 79 4.43 -23.98 -8.04
C LEU A 79 3.50 -25.14 -7.67
N LYS A 80 3.22 -25.35 -6.37
CA LYS A 80 2.30 -26.41 -5.93
C LYS A 80 0.88 -26.20 -6.43
N ASP A 81 0.41 -24.97 -6.40
CA ASP A 81 -0.92 -24.62 -6.88
C ASP A 81 -0.97 -24.65 -8.42
N SER A 82 0.05 -24.14 -9.11
CA SER A 82 0.20 -24.22 -10.57
C SER A 82 0.38 -25.65 -11.06
N MET A 83 1.14 -26.48 -10.35
CA MET A 83 1.37 -27.88 -10.71
C MET A 83 0.20 -28.80 -10.43
N SER A 84 -0.80 -28.39 -9.64
CA SER A 84 -2.00 -29.21 -9.45
C SER A 84 -2.77 -29.44 -10.75
N CYS A 85 -2.91 -28.42 -11.56
CA CYS A 85 -3.52 -28.50 -12.90
C CYS A 85 -2.66 -29.25 -13.91
N VAL A 86 -1.34 -28.99 -13.90
CA VAL A 86 -0.40 -29.63 -14.83
C VAL A 86 -0.14 -31.07 -14.43
N ASN A 87 -0.07 -31.41 -13.14
CA ASN A 87 0.13 -32.80 -12.70
C ASN A 87 -1.05 -33.71 -13.02
N VAL A 88 -2.27 -33.21 -13.00
CA VAL A 88 -3.43 -34.02 -13.45
C VAL A 88 -3.29 -34.35 -14.94
N SER A 89 -2.88 -33.39 -15.76
CA SER A 89 -2.67 -33.60 -17.19
C SER A 89 -1.44 -34.51 -17.48
N PHE A 90 -0.34 -34.32 -16.74
CA PHE A 90 0.88 -35.11 -16.92
C PHE A 90 0.77 -36.53 -16.39
N LYS A 91 0.04 -36.75 -15.31
CA LYS A 91 -0.21 -38.08 -14.74
C LYS A 91 -1.06 -38.93 -15.71
N TYR A 92 -1.94 -38.28 -16.46
CA TYR A 92 -2.72 -38.93 -17.50
C TYR A 92 -1.84 -39.36 -18.68
N TYR A 93 -0.85 -38.57 -19.08
CA TYR A 93 0.07 -38.88 -20.16
C TYR A 93 1.10 -39.96 -19.81
N THR A 94 1.60 -39.99 -18.58
CA THR A 94 2.62 -40.94 -18.14
C THR A 94 2.03 -42.33 -17.78
N THR A 95 0.74 -42.39 -17.44
CA THR A 95 0.06 -43.67 -17.16
C THR A 95 -0.52 -44.34 -18.39
N ASN A 96 -0.58 -43.63 -19.55
CA ASN A 96 -1.08 -44.21 -20.79
C ASN A 96 -0.29 -43.72 -22.02
N PRO A 97 1.03 -44.03 -22.12
CA PRO A 97 1.90 -43.50 -23.19
C PRO A 97 1.69 -44.20 -24.55
N SER A 98 0.89 -45.23 -24.60
CA SER A 98 0.57 -45.91 -25.85
C SER A 98 -0.86 -46.46 -25.75
N GLY A 99 -1.72 -45.96 -26.57
CA GLY A 99 -3.10 -46.44 -26.71
C GLY A 99 -3.26 -47.90 -27.17
N TRP A 100 -2.39 -48.82 -26.68
CA TRP A 100 -2.41 -50.24 -26.99
C TRP A 100 -2.17 -51.02 -25.70
N GLY A 101 -3.16 -51.74 -25.26
CA GLY A 101 -2.99 -52.72 -24.20
C GLY A 101 -4.25 -52.91 -23.35
N SER A 102 -4.96 -53.93 -23.68
CA SER A 102 -6.14 -54.49 -23.02
C SER A 102 -5.89 -54.80 -21.53
N SER A 103 -6.73 -54.34 -20.65
CA SER A 103 -7.47 -55.17 -19.71
C SER A 103 -8.43 -54.33 -18.86
N GLU A 104 -9.58 -54.86 -18.76
CA GLU A 104 -10.79 -54.45 -18.10
C GLU A 104 -10.55 -53.81 -16.70
N THR A 105 -10.95 -52.54 -16.58
CA THR A 105 -11.81 -52.07 -15.48
C THR A 105 -12.52 -50.81 -15.94
N GLN A 106 -13.78 -50.78 -15.68
CA GLN A 106 -14.76 -49.84 -16.15
C GLN A 106 -14.50 -48.39 -15.82
N GLU A 107 -14.97 -47.58 -16.79
CA GLU A 107 -15.57 -46.25 -16.65
C GLU A 107 -14.65 -45.07 -16.50
N ASN A 108 -14.30 -44.52 -17.61
CA ASN A 108 -14.69 -43.22 -18.14
C ASN A 108 -13.96 -42.98 -19.46
N LYS A 109 -14.69 -43.22 -20.56
CA LYS A 109 -14.25 -42.86 -21.91
C LYS A 109 -14.21 -41.34 -22.02
N PHE A 110 -13.06 -40.75 -21.73
CA PHE A 110 -12.67 -39.49 -22.31
C PHE A 110 -11.86 -39.78 -23.57
N GLU A 111 -12.44 -39.53 -24.72
CA GLU A 111 -11.74 -39.56 -26.00
C GLU A 111 -10.62 -38.52 -25.94
N SER A 112 -9.39 -38.98 -25.78
CA SER A 112 -8.18 -38.15 -25.70
C SER A 112 -7.78 -37.70 -27.11
N ASN A 113 -8.46 -36.71 -27.64
CA ASN A 113 -7.95 -35.95 -28.76
C ASN A 113 -6.85 -34.99 -28.24
N PRO A 114 -5.65 -34.98 -28.84
CA PRO A 114 -4.58 -34.03 -28.45
C PRO A 114 -5.05 -32.58 -28.43
N PHE A 115 -6.00 -32.20 -29.23
CA PHE A 115 -6.65 -30.90 -29.25
C PHE A 115 -7.37 -30.58 -27.94
N ASN A 116 -8.07 -31.57 -27.34
CA ASN A 116 -8.77 -31.36 -26.06
C ASN A 116 -7.80 -31.21 -24.89
N ILE A 117 -6.60 -31.79 -24.97
CA ILE A 117 -5.56 -31.63 -23.93
C ILE A 117 -4.94 -30.26 -24.01
N ILE A 118 -4.65 -29.75 -25.20
CA ILE A 118 -4.11 -28.37 -25.38
C ILE A 118 -5.18 -27.35 -24.96
N GLN A 119 -6.46 -27.62 -25.29
CA GLN A 119 -7.57 -26.75 -24.88
C GLN A 119 -7.76 -26.79 -23.35
N ASN A 120 -7.70 -27.96 -22.71
CA ASN A 120 -7.77 -28.09 -21.26
C ASN A 120 -6.56 -27.46 -20.54
N ILE A 121 -5.36 -27.52 -21.12
CA ILE A 121 -4.17 -26.81 -20.61
C ILE A 121 -4.36 -25.30 -20.81
N SER A 122 -4.85 -24.86 -21.95
CA SER A 122 -5.16 -23.45 -22.21
C SER A 122 -6.24 -22.95 -21.25
N GLU A 123 -7.34 -23.68 -21.07
CA GLU A 123 -8.38 -23.34 -20.11
C GLU A 123 -7.92 -23.41 -18.66
N CYS A 124 -6.99 -24.33 -18.32
CA CYS A 124 -6.38 -24.39 -16.99
C CYS A 124 -5.41 -23.21 -16.77
N VAL A 125 -4.62 -22.89 -17.79
CA VAL A 125 -3.74 -21.72 -17.80
C VAL A 125 -4.58 -20.43 -17.79
N GLU A 126 -5.64 -20.34 -18.58
CA GLU A 126 -6.57 -19.22 -18.54
C GLU A 126 -7.32 -19.15 -17.20
N ARG A 127 -7.79 -20.25 -16.63
CA ARG A 127 -8.38 -20.28 -15.29
C ARG A 127 -7.38 -19.90 -14.22
N PHE A 128 -6.13 -20.37 -14.33
CA PHE A 128 -5.04 -20.00 -13.44
C PHE A 128 -4.72 -18.51 -13.58
N PHE A 129 -4.54 -18.00 -14.80
CA PHE A 129 -4.26 -16.59 -15.04
C PHE A 129 -5.47 -15.67 -14.86
N PHE A 130 -6.70 -16.13 -15.11
CA PHE A 130 -7.89 -15.29 -15.03
C PHE A 130 -8.78 -15.51 -13.81
N ASN A 131 -8.74 -16.66 -13.12
CA ASN A 131 -9.57 -16.92 -11.95
C ASN A 131 -8.82 -16.90 -10.62
N GLU A 132 -7.58 -17.36 -10.55
CA GLU A 132 -6.79 -17.27 -9.32
C GLU A 132 -5.96 -15.99 -9.23
N PHE A 133 -5.48 -15.49 -10.36
CA PHE A 133 -4.80 -14.21 -10.41
C PHE A 133 -5.71 -13.00 -10.59
N SER A 134 -6.96 -13.18 -11.01
CA SER A 134 -7.79 -12.03 -11.32
C SER A 134 -8.75 -11.61 -10.22
N PHE A 135 -9.23 -12.42 -9.30
CA PHE A 135 -10.41 -11.95 -8.57
C PHE A 135 -10.67 -12.48 -7.14
N GLY A 136 -9.85 -13.34 -6.57
CA GLY A 136 -10.17 -13.93 -5.26
C GLY A 136 -9.46 -13.29 -4.06
N HIS A 137 -8.15 -13.41 -3.97
CA HIS A 137 -7.37 -13.04 -2.79
C HIS A 137 -6.65 -11.69 -2.89
N TRP A 138 -6.56 -11.05 -4.05
CA TRP A 138 -5.69 -9.91 -4.33
C TRP A 138 -6.46 -8.64 -4.64
N LYS A 139 -7.76 -8.77 -4.66
CA LYS A 139 -8.65 -7.63 -4.80
C LYS A 139 -8.63 -6.84 -3.51
N ASP A 140 -8.51 -5.54 -3.66
CA ASP A 140 -8.53 -4.61 -2.53
C ASP A 140 -7.27 -4.68 -1.63
N THR A 141 -6.14 -5.24 -2.09
CA THR A 141 -4.81 -5.09 -1.48
C THR A 141 -4.00 -4.03 -2.21
N SER A 142 -3.05 -3.39 -1.54
CA SER A 142 -2.17 -2.37 -2.14
C SER A 142 -2.92 -1.17 -2.71
N VAL A 143 -4.00 -0.74 -2.07
CA VAL A 143 -4.91 0.28 -2.61
C VAL A 143 -5.39 1.27 -1.56
N ILE A 144 -5.76 2.47 -2.02
CA ILE A 144 -6.69 3.34 -1.32
C ILE A 144 -8.03 3.22 -2.03
N LEU A 145 -9.05 2.78 -1.31
CA LEU A 145 -10.37 2.49 -1.86
C LEU A 145 -11.44 3.39 -1.28
N GLN A 146 -12.39 3.79 -2.12
CA GLN A 146 -13.61 4.45 -1.70
C GLN A 146 -14.59 3.38 -1.20
N ILE A 147 -14.94 3.43 0.08
CA ILE A 147 -15.80 2.42 0.73
C ILE A 147 -17.24 2.87 0.91
N ASP A 148 -17.50 4.17 1.09
CA ASP A 148 -18.86 4.69 1.23
C ASP A 148 -18.99 6.09 0.58
N PRO A 149 -19.89 6.28 -0.40
CA PRO A 149 -20.51 5.20 -1.18
C PRO A 149 -19.45 4.37 -1.93
N PRO A 150 -19.72 3.07 -2.16
CA PRO A 150 -18.75 2.21 -2.85
C PRO A 150 -18.33 2.77 -4.20
N GLY A 151 -17.03 2.86 -4.44
CA GLY A 151 -16.46 3.47 -5.65
C GLY A 151 -15.23 2.73 -6.18
N SER A 152 -14.53 3.38 -7.10
CA SER A 152 -13.26 2.89 -7.63
C SER A 152 -12.12 3.15 -6.65
N TYR A 153 -10.96 2.53 -6.90
CA TYR A 153 -9.74 2.88 -6.17
C TYR A 153 -9.35 4.33 -6.42
N ALA A 154 -9.00 5.05 -5.35
CA ALA A 154 -8.34 6.35 -5.44
C ALA A 154 -6.87 6.15 -5.84
N ALA A 155 -6.23 5.12 -5.30
CA ALA A 155 -4.85 4.76 -5.58
C ALA A 155 -4.66 3.24 -5.70
N ILE A 156 -3.60 2.84 -6.42
CA ILE A 156 -3.04 1.48 -6.47
C ILE A 156 -1.54 1.53 -6.18
N GLY A 157 -0.91 0.39 -6.00
CA GLY A 157 0.54 0.32 -5.78
C GLY A 157 0.96 0.84 -4.42
N ILE A 158 0.09 0.80 -3.43
CA ILE A 158 0.38 1.19 -2.05
C ILE A 158 1.07 0.03 -1.33
N ARG A 159 2.21 0.29 -0.72
CA ARG A 159 2.90 -0.74 0.07
C ARG A 159 2.33 -0.84 1.49
N ASN A 160 2.52 0.20 2.29
CA ASN A 160 2.21 0.15 3.72
C ASN A 160 1.92 1.57 4.23
N SER A 161 0.68 1.99 4.08
CA SER A 161 0.21 3.30 4.51
C SER A 161 -0.50 3.22 5.85
N PHE A 162 -0.08 4.05 6.80
CA PHE A 162 -0.70 4.17 8.13
C PHE A 162 -1.41 5.49 8.34
N GLY A 163 -1.12 6.50 7.53
CA GLY A 163 -1.73 7.82 7.64
C GLY A 163 -2.54 8.15 6.39
N LEU A 164 -3.72 8.71 6.58
CA LEU A 164 -4.59 9.18 5.52
C LEU A 164 -5.33 10.43 5.99
N ALA A 165 -5.16 11.55 5.29
CA ALA A 165 -5.83 12.80 5.64
C ALA A 165 -6.38 13.52 4.40
N VAL A 166 -7.41 14.34 4.63
CA VAL A 166 -8.01 15.19 3.61
C VAL A 166 -7.64 16.64 3.89
N ASP A 167 -7.05 17.29 2.90
CA ASP A 167 -6.78 18.73 2.96
C ASP A 167 -8.08 19.52 3.17
N PRO A 168 -8.20 20.28 4.27
CA PRO A 168 -9.42 20.97 4.61
C PRO A 168 -9.85 22.06 3.61
N ILE A 169 -8.88 22.55 2.81
CA ILE A 169 -9.12 23.63 1.83
C ILE A 169 -9.49 23.08 0.47
N THR A 170 -8.76 22.09 -0.05
CA THR A 170 -8.92 21.59 -1.42
C THR A 170 -9.71 20.31 -1.49
N GLY A 171 -9.81 19.56 -0.40
CA GLY A 171 -10.35 18.21 -0.39
C GLY A 171 -9.40 17.17 -1.00
N TYR A 172 -8.15 17.53 -1.25
CA TYR A 172 -7.15 16.56 -1.72
C TYR A 172 -6.80 15.55 -0.66
N LEU A 173 -6.68 14.31 -1.08
CA LEU A 173 -6.30 13.20 -0.22
C LEU A 173 -4.77 13.08 -0.18
N TRP A 174 -4.24 12.90 1.02
CA TRP A 174 -2.81 12.69 1.27
C TRP A 174 -2.61 11.42 2.08
N ASP A 175 -1.50 10.72 1.85
CA ASP A 175 -1.12 9.57 2.65
C ASP A 175 0.35 9.58 3.05
N THR A 176 0.67 8.75 4.05
CA THR A 176 2.03 8.37 4.41
C THR A 176 2.26 6.92 4.07
N GLU A 177 3.34 6.62 3.35
CA GLU A 177 3.66 5.25 2.92
C GLU A 177 5.05 4.85 3.40
N ASN A 178 5.13 3.70 4.09
CA ASN A 178 6.39 3.16 4.57
C ASN A 178 7.05 2.30 3.50
N GLY A 179 8.30 2.61 3.19
CA GLY A 179 9.14 1.81 2.31
C GLY A 179 9.56 0.47 2.93
N ALA A 180 10.04 -0.46 2.11
CA ALA A 180 10.55 -1.73 2.60
C ALA A 180 11.92 -1.57 3.25
N ASP A 181 12.89 -1.14 2.45
CA ASP A 181 14.27 -0.93 2.84
C ASP A 181 14.73 0.51 2.60
N ASN A 182 14.01 1.22 1.74
CA ASN A 182 14.28 2.59 1.35
C ASN A 182 12.97 3.34 1.20
N PHE A 183 13.04 4.66 1.34
CA PHE A 183 12.03 5.66 1.08
C PHE A 183 10.68 5.45 1.81
N ASP A 184 10.56 6.13 2.94
CA ASP A 184 9.24 6.50 3.43
C ASP A 184 8.77 7.73 2.67
N GLU A 185 7.47 7.81 2.39
CA GLU A 185 6.91 8.77 1.44
C GLU A 185 5.72 9.53 2.00
N ILE A 186 5.60 10.81 1.63
CA ILE A 186 4.35 11.56 1.73
C ILE A 186 3.82 11.76 0.32
N ASN A 187 2.62 11.26 0.06
CA ASN A 187 2.00 11.29 -1.25
C ASN A 187 0.77 12.18 -1.29
N LEU A 188 0.63 12.93 -2.40
CA LEU A 188 -0.63 13.55 -2.79
C LEU A 188 -1.38 12.60 -3.70
N ILE A 189 -2.51 12.10 -3.25
CA ILE A 189 -3.31 11.14 -3.99
C ILE A 189 -4.15 11.87 -5.04
N ASN A 190 -3.58 11.99 -6.21
CA ASN A 190 -4.27 12.50 -7.38
C ASN A 190 -5.31 11.48 -7.88
N LYS A 191 -6.23 11.93 -8.73
CA LYS A 191 -7.17 11.01 -9.36
C LYS A 191 -6.43 9.91 -10.12
N LYS A 192 -6.72 8.65 -9.78
CA LYS A 192 -6.09 7.48 -10.39
C LYS A 192 -4.57 7.45 -10.15
N PHE A 193 -4.18 7.63 -8.91
CA PHE A 193 -2.79 7.60 -8.45
C PHE A 193 -2.24 6.16 -8.43
N ASN A 194 -0.98 6.02 -8.83
CA ASN A 194 -0.21 4.79 -8.67
C ASN A 194 1.08 5.12 -7.91
N SER A 195 1.25 4.58 -6.71
CA SER A 195 2.45 4.81 -5.90
C SER A 195 3.69 4.06 -6.41
N GLY A 196 3.49 3.03 -7.22
CA GLY A 196 4.59 2.34 -7.89
C GLY A 196 5.03 1.04 -7.24
N TRP A 197 4.62 0.77 -5.99
CA TRP A 197 4.95 -0.50 -5.34
C TRP A 197 4.48 -1.70 -6.19
N ALA A 198 5.27 -2.74 -6.37
CA ALA A 198 6.58 -2.98 -5.75
C ALA A 198 7.75 -2.69 -6.72
N LYS A 199 7.50 -2.04 -7.85
CA LYS A 199 8.56 -1.72 -8.83
C LYS A 199 9.39 -0.52 -8.42
N ILE A 200 8.77 0.45 -7.75
CA ILE A 200 9.38 1.71 -7.35
C ILE A 200 9.14 1.96 -5.88
N GLN A 201 10.14 2.53 -5.25
CA GLN A 201 10.10 3.18 -3.94
C GLN A 201 10.89 4.48 -4.07
N GLY A 202 10.33 5.57 -3.58
CA GLY A 202 10.92 6.89 -3.70
C GLY A 202 10.78 7.52 -5.09
N PRO A 203 11.27 8.75 -5.25
CA PRO A 203 11.21 9.46 -6.52
C PRO A 203 12.07 8.79 -7.59
N THR A 204 11.64 8.87 -8.86
CA THR A 204 12.34 8.25 -9.98
C THR A 204 12.15 8.99 -11.29
N ASP A 205 13.20 8.99 -12.11
CA ASP A 205 13.14 9.46 -13.49
C ASP A 205 12.66 8.37 -14.48
N VAL A 206 12.41 7.16 -13.98
CA VAL A 206 12.00 6.03 -14.83
C VAL A 206 10.51 6.04 -15.05
N ALA A 207 10.10 6.05 -16.32
CA ALA A 207 8.68 5.92 -16.66
C ALA A 207 8.15 4.53 -16.27
N ILE A 208 7.05 4.51 -15.53
CA ILE A 208 6.39 3.29 -15.08
C ILE A 208 5.06 3.16 -15.82
N ASN A 209 4.88 2.01 -16.45
CA ASN A 209 3.57 1.65 -16.99
C ASN A 209 2.73 0.99 -15.91
N SER A 210 1.51 1.44 -15.77
CA SER A 210 0.53 0.81 -14.90
C SER A 210 0.16 -0.59 -15.43
N PRO A 211 -0.33 -1.45 -14.54
CA PRO A 211 -0.71 -2.81 -14.91
C PRO A 211 -1.84 -2.83 -15.96
N PRO A 212 -1.92 -3.90 -16.78
CA PRO A 212 -3.03 -4.10 -17.71
C PRO A 212 -4.40 -4.04 -17.03
N GLY A 213 -5.31 -3.25 -17.59
CA GLY A 213 -6.63 -3.00 -17.03
C GLY A 213 -6.68 -1.85 -16.00
N TYR A 214 -5.53 -1.24 -15.73
CA TYR A 214 -5.38 -0.08 -14.83
C TYR A 214 -4.56 1.04 -15.47
N GLU A 215 -4.55 1.14 -16.78
CA GLU A 215 -3.76 2.09 -17.56
C GLU A 215 -4.14 3.55 -17.27
N GLU A 216 -5.32 3.79 -16.70
CA GLU A 216 -5.73 5.11 -16.26
C GLU A 216 -5.04 5.56 -14.96
N TYR A 217 -4.46 4.63 -14.19
CA TYR A 217 -3.66 4.98 -13.01
C TYR A 217 -2.25 5.35 -13.45
N GLN A 218 -1.76 6.44 -12.93
CA GLN A 218 -0.44 6.97 -13.32
C GLN A 218 0.45 7.09 -12.11
N TYR A 219 1.69 6.65 -12.27
CA TYR A 219 2.71 6.89 -11.28
C TYR A 219 2.96 8.39 -11.14
N ASN A 220 3.09 8.83 -9.90
CA ASN A 220 3.56 10.17 -9.56
C ASN A 220 4.56 10.04 -8.43
N ASP A 221 5.64 10.83 -8.52
CA ASP A 221 6.63 10.91 -7.46
C ASP A 221 5.99 11.38 -6.14
N PRO A 222 6.52 10.88 -5.00
CA PRO A 222 6.15 11.39 -3.69
C PRO A 222 6.42 12.89 -3.59
N LYS A 223 5.69 13.56 -2.73
CA LYS A 223 5.86 15.00 -2.46
C LYS A 223 7.00 15.26 -1.49
N PHE A 224 7.34 14.26 -0.70
CA PHE A 224 8.51 14.26 0.17
C PHE A 224 8.90 12.83 0.52
N SER A 225 10.19 12.60 0.72
CA SER A 225 10.70 11.26 1.05
C SER A 225 11.84 11.30 2.05
N TRP A 226 11.90 10.28 2.88
CA TRP A 226 13.09 9.92 3.65
C TRP A 226 13.75 8.71 3.01
N GLU A 227 14.97 8.86 2.47
CA GLU A 227 15.69 7.75 1.82
C GLU A 227 15.92 6.58 2.78
N LEU A 228 16.28 6.88 4.04
CA LEU A 228 16.29 5.87 5.10
C LEU A 228 14.94 5.88 5.81
N PRO A 229 14.19 4.76 5.80
CA PRO A 229 12.88 4.69 6.44
C PRO A 229 12.92 5.06 7.93
N ILE A 230 12.06 5.98 8.31
CA ILE A 230 11.87 6.44 9.69
C ILE A 230 10.61 5.87 10.34
N GLY A 231 9.82 5.10 9.58
CA GLY A 231 8.58 4.53 10.05
C GLY A 231 7.49 5.59 10.19
N ILE A 232 7.21 6.35 9.13
CA ILE A 232 6.14 7.34 9.17
C ILE A 232 4.80 6.69 9.43
N THR A 233 3.97 7.31 10.28
CA THR A 233 2.71 6.74 10.71
C THR A 233 1.53 7.62 10.31
N ALA A 234 1.24 8.62 11.09
CA ALA A 234 0.06 9.45 10.92
C ALA A 234 0.37 10.77 10.24
N LEU A 235 -0.64 11.35 9.64
CA LEU A 235 -0.63 12.74 9.18
C LEU A 235 -1.98 13.39 9.44
N ASP A 236 -1.94 14.70 9.70
CA ASP A 236 -3.15 15.50 9.83
C ASP A 236 -2.86 16.96 9.48
N PHE A 237 -3.91 17.71 9.13
CA PHE A 237 -3.81 19.13 8.83
C PHE A 237 -4.14 19.99 10.04
N ALA A 238 -3.29 20.99 10.33
CA ALA A 238 -3.54 21.95 11.38
C ALA A 238 -4.68 22.93 11.02
N ASP A 239 -5.90 22.47 11.06
CA ASP A 239 -7.11 23.29 10.77
C ASP A 239 -7.58 24.12 11.97
N SER A 240 -6.63 24.51 12.82
CA SER A 240 -6.88 25.09 14.12
C SER A 240 -6.33 26.50 14.25
N SER A 241 -7.16 27.42 14.72
CA SER A 241 -6.74 28.79 15.10
C SER A 241 -5.75 28.83 16.27
N MET A 242 -5.59 27.75 17.01
CA MET A 242 -4.61 27.65 18.11
C MET A 242 -3.17 27.61 17.57
N PHE A 243 -2.97 27.03 16.41
CA PHE A 243 -1.68 26.95 15.72
C PHE A 243 -1.60 27.96 14.56
N GLN A 244 -2.01 29.21 14.75
CA GLN A 244 -2.12 30.25 13.71
C GLN A 244 -0.90 30.34 12.78
N LYS A 245 0.31 30.15 13.32
CA LYS A 245 1.53 30.15 12.51
C LYS A 245 1.58 29.01 11.49
N TYR A 246 0.93 27.91 11.80
CA TYR A 246 0.95 26.68 11.01
C TYR A 246 -0.45 26.32 10.50
N GLU A 247 -1.36 27.28 10.44
CA GLU A 247 -2.72 27.05 9.99
C GLU A 247 -2.73 26.41 8.59
N ASN A 248 -3.43 25.29 8.48
CA ASN A 248 -3.52 24.46 7.27
C ASN A 248 -2.21 23.84 6.77
N TRP A 249 -1.15 23.79 7.61
CA TRP A 249 0.04 23.01 7.32
C TRP A 249 -0.24 21.52 7.56
N LEU A 250 0.49 20.66 6.85
CA LEU A 250 0.46 19.22 7.08
C LEU A 250 1.44 18.87 8.20
N PHE A 251 0.96 18.08 9.16
CA PHE A 251 1.77 17.46 10.20
C PHE A 251 1.91 15.99 9.94
N VAL A 252 3.09 15.43 10.17
CA VAL A 252 3.41 14.02 9.97
C VAL A 252 4.19 13.52 11.16
N ALA A 253 3.96 12.28 11.59
CA ALA A 253 4.66 11.67 12.70
C ALA A 253 5.41 10.39 12.30
N ASP A 254 6.48 10.07 13.03
CA ASP A 254 7.22 8.82 12.87
C ASP A 254 7.21 7.96 14.14
N SER A 255 7.35 6.65 13.94
CA SER A 255 7.41 5.66 15.02
C SER A 255 8.83 5.38 15.50
N ASN A 256 9.84 5.52 14.64
CA ASN A 256 11.19 5.07 14.94
C ASN A 256 11.98 6.10 15.78
N ASN A 257 11.74 7.38 15.54
CA ASN A 257 12.45 8.48 16.21
C ASN A 257 11.55 9.24 17.21
N GLY A 258 10.22 9.06 17.11
CA GLY A 258 9.26 9.78 17.93
C GLY A 258 9.23 11.28 17.62
N ASN A 259 9.35 11.62 16.36
CA ASN A 259 9.32 12.99 15.87
C ASN A 259 7.98 13.33 15.24
N ILE A 260 7.66 14.60 15.29
CA ILE A 260 6.56 15.22 14.55
C ILE A 260 7.16 16.24 13.61
N TYR A 261 6.80 16.15 12.34
CA TYR A 261 7.24 17.04 11.27
C TYR A 261 6.10 17.95 10.84
N LYS A 262 6.43 19.11 10.25
CA LYS A 262 5.49 20.09 9.74
C LYS A 262 5.89 20.52 8.34
N PHE A 263 4.92 20.62 7.44
CA PHE A 263 5.15 20.95 6.05
C PHE A 263 4.21 22.07 5.59
N GLN A 264 4.81 23.13 5.07
CA GLN A 264 4.06 24.20 4.44
C GLN A 264 3.69 23.81 3.00
N LEU A 265 2.42 23.94 2.64
CA LEU A 265 2.01 23.72 1.27
C LEU A 265 2.09 24.99 0.43
N ASN A 266 2.31 24.82 -0.88
CA ASN A 266 2.24 25.90 -1.85
C ASN A 266 0.81 26.43 -2.00
N GLU A 267 0.64 27.53 -2.76
CA GLU A 267 -0.68 28.17 -2.95
C GLU A 267 -1.73 27.22 -3.55
N ASN A 268 -1.32 26.30 -4.43
CA ASN A 268 -2.23 25.32 -5.04
C ASN A 268 -2.45 24.08 -4.17
N ARG A 269 -1.73 23.99 -3.07
CA ARG A 269 -1.76 22.88 -2.11
C ARG A 269 -1.47 21.49 -2.74
N THR A 270 -0.55 21.49 -3.71
CA THR A 270 -0.16 20.30 -4.45
C THR A 270 1.31 19.91 -4.21
N ASP A 271 2.03 20.71 -3.43
CA ASP A 271 3.45 20.54 -3.18
C ASP A 271 3.88 21.27 -1.91
N PHE A 272 5.06 20.92 -1.40
CA PHE A 272 5.67 21.58 -0.23
C PHE A 272 6.57 22.74 -0.65
N VAL A 273 6.73 23.70 0.26
CA VAL A 273 7.59 24.86 0.12
C VAL A 273 8.67 24.82 1.21
N PHE A 274 9.92 24.92 0.81
CA PHE A 274 11.06 24.96 1.72
C PHE A 274 11.92 26.19 1.47
N GLU A 275 12.47 26.77 2.54
CA GLU A 275 13.47 27.83 2.50
C GLU A 275 14.88 27.24 2.33
N SER A 276 15.15 26.10 2.95
CA SER A 276 16.43 25.39 2.88
C SER A 276 16.68 24.80 1.50
N GLU A 277 17.88 25.08 0.94
CA GLU A 277 18.32 24.48 -0.32
C GLU A 277 18.41 22.94 -0.24
N PHE A 278 18.66 22.39 0.95
CA PHE A 278 18.79 20.95 1.17
C PHE A 278 17.46 20.19 1.13
N LEU A 279 16.33 20.89 1.23
CA LEU A 279 15.01 20.29 1.14
C LEU A 279 14.36 20.48 -0.25
N GLN A 280 15.03 21.18 -1.18
CA GLN A 280 14.45 21.49 -2.50
C GLN A 280 14.30 20.26 -3.38
N ASP A 281 15.14 19.24 -3.21
CA ASP A 281 15.00 17.94 -3.89
C ASP A 281 13.93 17.05 -3.24
N LYS A 282 13.41 17.46 -2.05
CA LYS A 282 12.35 16.77 -1.31
C LYS A 282 12.73 15.37 -0.84
N VAL A 283 14.01 15.11 -0.69
CA VAL A 283 14.57 13.86 -0.19
C VAL A 283 15.48 14.14 0.99
N VAL A 284 15.23 13.50 2.11
CA VAL A 284 16.12 13.51 3.27
C VAL A 284 16.94 12.23 3.31
N ASN A 285 18.28 12.39 3.20
CA ASN A 285 19.21 11.28 3.36
C ASN A 285 19.91 11.37 4.73
N LEU A 286 19.43 10.62 5.70
CA LEU A 286 19.96 10.63 7.08
C LEU A 286 21.35 9.98 7.23
N LEU A 287 21.93 9.41 6.17
CA LEU A 287 23.27 8.81 6.20
C LEU A 287 24.40 9.85 6.09
N GLN A 288 24.11 11.04 5.62
CA GLN A 288 25.07 12.14 5.53
C GLN A 288 25.11 12.94 6.86
N LYS A 289 25.60 12.34 7.91
CA LYS A 289 25.57 12.81 9.31
C LYS A 289 26.45 14.04 9.64
N ASP A 290 26.77 14.89 8.69
CA ASP A 290 27.58 16.09 8.94
C ASP A 290 26.73 17.33 9.18
N SER A 291 27.26 18.23 9.94
CA SER A 291 26.69 19.40 10.64
C SER A 291 25.70 20.31 9.87
N ILE A 292 25.50 20.08 8.57
CA ILE A 292 24.61 20.85 7.71
C ILE A 292 23.16 20.34 7.82
N GLU A 293 22.98 19.06 8.13
CA GLU A 293 21.66 18.40 8.19
C GLU A 293 20.79 18.86 9.37
N ASN A 294 21.39 19.24 10.48
CA ASN A 294 20.64 19.67 11.65
C ASN A 294 19.82 20.94 11.38
N GLU A 295 20.36 21.90 10.63
CA GLU A 295 19.65 23.15 10.32
C GLU A 295 18.51 22.94 9.33
N SER A 296 18.67 22.03 8.36
CA SER A 296 17.60 21.71 7.39
C SER A 296 16.46 20.94 8.04
N MET A 297 16.77 20.00 8.92
CA MET A 297 15.76 19.26 9.67
C MET A 297 14.98 20.16 10.64
N GLU A 298 15.60 21.21 11.22
CA GLU A 298 14.90 22.18 12.07
C GLU A 298 13.75 22.89 11.34
N GLU A 299 13.85 23.10 10.03
CA GLU A 299 12.77 23.70 9.26
C GLU A 299 11.49 22.85 9.29
N ILE A 300 11.61 21.54 9.14
CA ILE A 300 10.49 20.64 9.13
C ILE A 300 10.18 19.99 10.48
N LEU A 301 11.13 19.94 11.42
CA LEU A 301 10.90 19.37 12.74
C LEU A 301 9.99 20.28 13.58
N PHE A 302 8.88 19.73 14.06
CA PHE A 302 7.98 20.42 14.98
C PHE A 302 8.23 20.03 16.44
N GLY A 303 8.44 18.74 16.70
CA GLY A 303 8.68 18.21 18.03
C GLY A 303 9.35 16.85 18.01
N SER A 304 9.93 16.44 19.14
CA SER A 304 10.68 15.18 19.26
C SER A 304 10.49 14.53 20.62
N ASN A 305 10.94 13.27 20.73
CA ASN A 305 10.91 12.47 21.96
C ASN A 305 9.50 12.08 22.44
N PHE A 306 8.58 11.85 21.52
CA PHE A 306 7.24 11.33 21.82
C PHE A 306 7.19 9.80 21.90
N GLY A 307 8.32 9.10 21.75
CA GLY A 307 8.35 7.64 21.68
C GLY A 307 7.82 7.11 20.36
N LEU A 308 7.27 5.91 20.37
CA LEU A 308 6.68 5.30 19.16
C LEU A 308 5.31 5.95 18.90
N ILE A 309 5.26 6.93 18.01
CA ILE A 309 4.01 7.58 17.64
C ILE A 309 3.22 6.67 16.68
N SER A 310 1.97 6.42 17.00
CA SER A 310 1.07 5.64 16.13
C SER A 310 0.00 6.49 15.47
N ASP A 311 -0.31 7.65 16.07
CA ASP A 311 -1.37 8.51 15.56
C ASP A 311 -1.20 9.95 16.03
N ILE A 312 -1.62 10.91 15.19
CA ILE A 312 -1.76 12.32 15.53
C ILE A 312 -3.10 12.85 14.99
N GLU A 313 -3.75 13.74 15.74
CA GLU A 313 -5.03 14.31 15.36
C GLU A 313 -5.19 15.72 15.93
N PHE A 314 -5.64 16.66 15.12
CA PHE A 314 -6.09 17.96 15.62
C PHE A 314 -7.53 17.84 16.11
N GLY A 315 -7.70 17.96 17.42
CA GLY A 315 -9.00 17.83 18.05
C GLY A 315 -9.90 19.07 17.84
N PRO A 316 -11.20 18.94 18.11
CA PRO A 316 -12.16 20.02 17.92
C PRO A 316 -11.91 21.22 18.86
N ASP A 317 -11.07 21.06 19.86
CA ASP A 317 -10.60 22.14 20.74
C ASP A 317 -9.36 22.87 20.19
N GLY A 318 -8.88 22.43 19.00
CA GLY A 318 -7.74 22.97 18.32
C GLY A 318 -6.38 22.48 18.85
N SER A 319 -6.35 21.59 19.82
CA SER A 319 -5.11 20.98 20.31
C SER A 319 -4.67 19.86 19.40
N LEU A 320 -3.34 19.67 19.30
CA LEU A 320 -2.77 18.48 18.66
C LEU A 320 -2.68 17.34 19.69
N TYR A 321 -3.30 16.23 19.42
CA TYR A 321 -3.22 15.00 20.21
C TYR A 321 -2.23 14.04 19.55
N VAL A 322 -1.39 13.40 20.35
CA VAL A 322 -0.34 12.48 19.90
C VAL A 322 -0.44 11.19 20.69
N VAL A 323 -0.61 10.08 20.01
CA VAL A 323 -0.67 8.75 20.64
C VAL A 323 0.71 8.11 20.58
N SER A 324 1.31 7.89 21.75
CA SER A 324 2.58 7.16 21.90
C SER A 324 2.31 5.74 22.39
N LEU A 325 2.57 4.75 21.55
CA LEU A 325 2.41 3.34 21.92
C LEU A 325 3.49 2.86 22.89
N LEU A 326 4.73 3.34 22.74
CA LEU A 326 5.82 2.92 23.60
C LEU A 326 5.56 3.32 25.06
N ASP A 327 5.06 4.55 25.26
CA ASP A 327 4.81 5.10 26.58
C ASP A 327 3.41 4.76 27.11
N GLY A 328 2.52 4.22 26.26
CA GLY A 328 1.11 3.99 26.59
C GLY A 328 0.40 5.30 26.95
N THR A 329 0.73 6.40 26.26
CA THR A 329 0.38 7.77 26.64
C THR A 329 -0.29 8.51 25.49
N ILE A 330 -1.19 9.42 25.81
CA ILE A 330 -1.68 10.43 24.86
C ILE A 330 -1.19 11.79 25.34
N TYR A 331 -0.40 12.46 24.50
CA TYR A 331 -0.01 13.83 24.73
C TYR A 331 -1.02 14.80 24.12
N ARG A 332 -1.26 15.90 24.79
CA ARG A 332 -2.01 17.04 24.28
C ARG A 332 -1.12 18.24 24.17
N ILE A 333 -0.95 18.76 22.96
CA ILE A 333 -0.14 19.94 22.66
C ILE A 333 -1.10 21.10 22.38
N TYR A 334 -0.93 22.19 23.10
CA TYR A 334 -1.74 23.40 22.98
C TYR A 334 -0.86 24.63 23.11
N SER A 335 -1.27 25.77 22.57
CA SER A 335 -0.57 27.07 22.65
C SER A 335 -1.21 27.99 23.68
#